data_20ed116bd63c0f989a35bceec4ec119e
#
_entry.id   20ed116bd63c0f989a35bceec4ec119e
#
_cell.length_a   1.000
_cell.length_b   1.000
_cell.length_c   1.000
_cell.angle_alpha   90.00
_cell.angle_beta   90.00
_cell.angle_gamma   90.00
#
_symmetry.space_group_name_H-M   'P 1'
#
loop_
_entity.id
_entity.type
_entity.pdbx_description
1 polymer ?
#
loop_
_entity_poly.entity_id
_entity_poly.type
_entity_poly.pdbx_seq_one_letter_code
_entity_poly.pdbx_strand_id
1 'polypeptide(L)'
;MGNIKKIVLTGGPCAGKTTALVKVIEHFSSLGYKVFTIPEVPTMFTQAGMDYLTKNAAFFREGEKATLEIQLALEDKFMRMAETCTEPVVIVCDRGAMDISAYMTPEMWEEITAAVGVTTQHLRDERYDAVLHLVSAADGAEQFYTTSNNAQRLEK
;
A
#
# COMPACT_ATOMS: atom_id res chain seq x y z
N MET A 1 18.57 -6.18 -19.28
CA MET A 1 17.69 -5.93 -18.11
C MET A 1 16.27 -6.33 -18.45
N GLY A 2 15.59 -6.95 -17.52
CA GLY A 2 14.21 -7.32 -17.70
C GLY A 2 13.27 -6.10 -17.62
N ASN A 3 12.04 -6.29 -18.08
CA ASN A 3 10.98 -5.31 -17.93
C ASN A 3 10.51 -5.31 -16.47
N ILE A 4 10.40 -4.15 -15.86
CA ILE A 4 9.98 -4.01 -14.46
C ILE A 4 8.70 -3.21 -14.41
N LYS A 5 7.67 -3.77 -13.75
CA LYS A 5 6.41 -3.07 -13.51
C LYS A 5 6.16 -3.02 -12.01
N LYS A 6 5.64 -1.90 -11.54
CA LYS A 6 5.25 -1.71 -10.16
C LYS A 6 3.76 -1.37 -10.11
N ILE A 7 2.98 -2.21 -9.46
CA ILE A 7 1.53 -2.07 -9.38
C ILE A 7 1.08 -2.02 -7.93
N VAL A 8 -0.01 -1.32 -7.69
CA VAL A 8 -0.65 -1.22 -6.37
C VAL A 8 -1.95 -2.00 -6.39
N LEU A 9 -2.18 -2.76 -5.33
CA LEU A 9 -3.45 -3.40 -5.07
C LEU A 9 -4.05 -2.73 -3.84
N THR A 10 -5.19 -2.08 -3.98
CA THR A 10 -5.83 -1.33 -2.91
C THR A 10 -7.33 -1.62 -2.86
N GLY A 11 -7.97 -1.20 -1.80
CA GLY A 11 -9.40 -1.36 -1.59
C GLY A 11 -9.74 -1.29 -0.11
N GLY A 12 -11.03 -1.07 0.19
CA GLY A 12 -11.52 -1.02 1.54
C GLY A 12 -11.67 -2.41 2.19
N PRO A 13 -12.19 -2.46 3.42
CA PRO A 13 -12.45 -3.72 4.10
C PRO A 13 -13.39 -4.61 3.27
N CYS A 14 -13.17 -5.92 3.31
CA CYS A 14 -13.99 -6.91 2.59
C CYS A 14 -13.99 -6.72 1.06
N ALA A 15 -12.96 -6.09 0.51
CA ALA A 15 -12.84 -5.91 -0.94
C ALA A 15 -12.25 -7.13 -1.65
N GLY A 16 -11.82 -8.16 -0.91
CA GLY A 16 -11.23 -9.35 -1.51
C GLY A 16 -9.75 -9.18 -1.88
N LYS A 17 -9.07 -8.24 -1.25
CA LYS A 17 -7.69 -7.88 -1.58
C LYS A 17 -6.71 -9.04 -1.42
N THR A 18 -6.83 -9.83 -0.35
CA THR A 18 -5.96 -10.99 -0.11
C THR A 18 -6.10 -12.04 -1.21
N THR A 19 -7.34 -12.35 -1.61
CA THR A 19 -7.61 -13.30 -2.68
C THR A 19 -7.07 -12.77 -4.02
N ALA A 20 -7.29 -11.50 -4.30
CA ALA A 20 -6.80 -10.87 -5.52
C ALA A 20 -5.26 -10.87 -5.57
N LEU A 21 -4.60 -10.64 -4.45
CA LEU A 21 -3.15 -10.65 -4.39
C LEU A 21 -2.59 -12.02 -4.77
N VAL A 22 -3.17 -13.09 -4.23
CA VAL A 22 -2.76 -14.46 -4.57
C VAL A 22 -2.92 -14.70 -6.07
N LYS A 23 -4.04 -14.30 -6.65
CA LYS A 23 -4.31 -14.48 -8.08
C LYS A 23 -3.35 -13.69 -8.97
N VAL A 24 -3.02 -12.47 -8.58
CA VAL A 24 -2.05 -11.63 -9.30
C VAL A 24 -0.67 -12.29 -9.29
N ILE A 25 -0.24 -12.78 -8.13
CA ILE A 25 1.06 -13.47 -8.00
C ILE A 25 1.10 -14.70 -8.90
N GLU A 26 0.06 -15.54 -8.83
CA GLU A 26 -0.02 -16.76 -9.64
C GLU A 26 0.00 -16.45 -11.13
N HIS A 27 -0.76 -15.43 -11.54
CA HIS A 27 -0.85 -15.04 -12.94
C HIS A 27 0.51 -14.62 -13.50
N PHE A 28 1.17 -13.68 -12.84
CA PHE A 28 2.47 -13.20 -13.33
C PHE A 28 3.55 -14.28 -13.23
N SER A 29 3.52 -15.11 -12.19
CA SER A 29 4.46 -16.23 -12.08
C SER A 29 4.29 -17.21 -13.24
N SER A 30 3.05 -17.49 -13.65
CA SER A 30 2.78 -18.38 -14.77
C SER A 30 3.28 -17.83 -16.10
N LEU A 31 3.43 -16.50 -16.21
CA LEU A 31 3.95 -15.85 -17.41
C LEU A 31 5.48 -15.70 -17.39
N GLY A 32 6.15 -16.23 -16.39
CA GLY A 32 7.61 -16.17 -16.29
C GLY A 32 8.15 -14.94 -15.59
N TYR A 33 7.28 -14.13 -14.99
CA TYR A 33 7.72 -12.99 -14.18
C TYR A 33 8.24 -13.43 -12.84
N LYS A 34 9.30 -12.76 -12.37
CA LYS A 34 9.64 -12.78 -10.95
C LYS A 34 8.71 -11.81 -10.24
N VAL A 35 8.11 -12.23 -9.15
CA VAL A 35 7.14 -11.43 -8.41
C VAL A 35 7.71 -11.07 -7.04
N PHE A 36 7.81 -9.78 -6.76
CA PHE A 36 8.03 -9.27 -5.40
C PHE A 36 6.74 -8.71 -4.86
N THR A 37 6.50 -8.87 -3.58
CA THR A 37 5.35 -8.26 -2.91
C THR A 37 5.83 -7.35 -1.79
N ILE A 38 5.33 -6.11 -1.79
CA ILE A 38 5.60 -5.16 -0.71
C ILE A 38 4.47 -5.30 0.29
N PRO A 39 4.75 -5.69 1.55
CA PRO A 39 3.71 -5.87 2.55
C PRO A 39 3.03 -4.55 2.91
N GLU A 40 1.85 -4.64 3.49
CA GLU A 40 1.11 -3.47 3.97
C GLU A 40 1.88 -2.84 5.13
N VAL A 41 2.48 -1.67 4.89
CA VAL A 41 3.35 -1.01 5.87
C VAL A 41 2.62 -0.63 7.16
N PRO A 42 1.39 -0.07 7.13
CA PRO A 42 0.69 0.21 8.37
C PRO A 42 0.48 -1.03 9.25
N THR A 43 0.28 -2.20 8.66
CA THR A 43 0.15 -3.45 9.42
C THR A 43 1.47 -3.79 10.12
N MET A 44 2.60 -3.64 9.44
CA MET A 44 3.91 -3.84 10.04
C MET A 44 4.12 -2.90 11.23
N PHE A 45 3.74 -1.63 11.07
CA PHE A 45 3.88 -0.64 12.12
C PHE A 45 2.99 -0.95 13.32
N THR A 46 1.74 -1.36 13.08
CA THR A 46 0.82 -1.75 14.15
C THR A 46 1.38 -2.94 14.93
N GLN A 47 1.93 -3.93 14.24
CA GLN A 47 2.56 -5.08 14.88
C GLN A 47 3.78 -4.68 15.69
N ALA A 48 4.46 -3.62 15.30
CA ALA A 48 5.62 -3.09 16.03
C ALA A 48 5.25 -2.17 17.19
N GLY A 49 3.96 -1.85 17.37
CA GLY A 49 3.49 -1.03 18.49
C GLY A 49 2.94 0.34 18.11
N MET A 50 2.87 0.67 16.81
CA MET A 50 2.24 1.93 16.38
C MET A 50 0.74 1.88 16.62
N ASP A 51 0.22 2.94 17.24
CA ASP A 51 -1.21 3.11 17.44
C ASP A 51 -1.72 4.27 16.58
N TYR A 52 -2.33 3.93 15.45
CA TYR A 52 -2.91 4.92 14.55
C TYR A 52 -4.19 5.56 15.07
N LEU A 53 -4.73 5.04 16.18
CA LEU A 53 -5.91 5.61 16.83
C LEU A 53 -5.53 6.50 18.01
N THR A 54 -4.24 6.77 18.18
CA THR A 54 -3.74 7.61 19.26
C THR A 54 -4.35 9.02 19.21
N LYS A 55 -4.57 9.59 20.39
CA LYS A 55 -4.98 10.99 20.54
C LYS A 55 -3.79 11.93 20.64
N ASN A 56 -2.58 11.40 20.70
CA ASN A 56 -1.36 12.19 20.73
C ASN A 56 -1.03 12.63 19.30
N ALA A 57 -1.32 13.89 18.97
CA ALA A 57 -1.17 14.41 17.61
C ALA A 57 0.27 14.36 17.11
N ALA A 58 1.24 14.61 17.98
CA ALA A 58 2.66 14.58 17.61
C ALA A 58 3.11 13.15 17.28
N PHE A 59 2.69 12.19 18.09
CA PHE A 59 2.98 10.78 17.86
C PHE A 59 2.34 10.29 16.55
N PHE A 60 1.09 10.65 16.32
CA PHE A 60 0.38 10.30 15.10
C PHE A 60 1.10 10.83 13.86
N ARG A 61 1.49 12.13 13.89
CA ARG A 61 2.18 12.76 12.77
C ARG A 61 3.53 12.09 12.47
N GLU A 62 4.32 11.81 13.50
CA GLU A 62 5.59 11.12 13.30
C GLU A 62 5.38 9.70 12.79
N GLY A 63 4.36 9.00 13.28
CA GLY A 63 4.03 7.66 12.81
C GLY A 63 3.61 7.62 11.35
N GLU A 64 2.78 8.58 10.93
CA GLU A 64 2.35 8.68 9.54
C GLU A 64 3.50 9.06 8.61
N LYS A 65 4.35 9.97 9.04
CA LYS A 65 5.56 10.34 8.30
C LYS A 65 6.48 9.15 8.14
N ALA A 66 6.73 8.41 9.22
CA ALA A 66 7.56 7.21 9.18
C ALA A 66 6.95 6.13 8.28
N THR A 67 5.63 5.98 8.31
CA THR A 67 4.93 5.03 7.45
C THR A 67 5.18 5.35 5.98
N LEU A 68 5.04 6.62 5.60
CA LEU A 68 5.32 7.03 4.21
C LEU A 68 6.79 6.82 3.84
N GLU A 69 7.72 7.21 4.71
CA GLU A 69 9.15 7.03 4.45
C GLU A 69 9.52 5.57 4.24
N ILE A 70 9.00 4.67 5.08
CA ILE A 70 9.27 3.23 4.96
C ILE A 70 8.61 2.64 3.71
N GLN A 71 7.39 3.07 3.39
CA GLN A 71 6.71 2.65 2.15
C GLN A 71 7.58 2.96 0.93
N LEU A 72 8.03 4.20 0.82
CA LEU A 72 8.85 4.63 -0.31
C LEU A 72 10.20 3.90 -0.34
N ALA A 73 10.83 3.74 0.83
CA ALA A 73 12.11 3.04 0.93
C ALA A 73 12.01 1.58 0.51
N LEU A 74 10.98 0.87 0.95
CA LEU A 74 10.77 -0.52 0.55
C LEU A 74 10.59 -0.63 -0.97
N GLU A 75 9.75 0.22 -1.54
CA GLU A 75 9.51 0.21 -2.98
C GLU A 75 10.80 0.49 -3.77
N ASP A 76 11.58 1.47 -3.32
CA ASP A 76 12.82 1.83 -3.99
C ASP A 76 13.88 0.72 -3.89
N LYS A 77 13.97 0.07 -2.74
CA LYS A 77 14.92 -1.04 -2.55
C LYS A 77 14.55 -2.24 -3.42
N PHE A 78 13.27 -2.59 -3.47
CA PHE A 78 12.83 -3.69 -4.32
C PHE A 78 12.98 -3.36 -5.81
N MET A 79 12.81 -2.09 -6.20
CA MET A 79 13.09 -1.67 -7.57
C MET A 79 14.57 -1.90 -7.92
N ARG A 80 15.48 -1.55 -7.03
CA ARG A 80 16.91 -1.78 -7.25
C ARG A 80 17.25 -3.27 -7.34
N MET A 81 16.62 -4.08 -6.49
CA MET A 81 16.78 -5.54 -6.57
C MET A 81 16.26 -6.06 -7.91
N ALA A 82 15.13 -5.55 -8.36
CA ALA A 82 14.53 -5.94 -9.64
C ALA A 82 15.45 -5.63 -10.82
N GLU A 83 16.19 -4.53 -10.76
CA GLU A 83 17.13 -4.14 -11.81
C GLU A 83 18.26 -5.15 -12.02
N THR A 84 18.53 -5.99 -11.02
CA THR A 84 19.56 -7.04 -11.12
C THR A 84 19.02 -8.35 -11.68
N CYS A 85 17.71 -8.47 -11.88
CA CYS A 85 17.09 -9.68 -12.40
C CYS A 85 17.21 -9.76 -13.93
N THR A 86 17.32 -10.97 -14.44
CA THR A 86 17.35 -11.20 -15.89
C THR A 86 15.95 -11.44 -16.46
N GLU A 87 15.05 -12.03 -15.66
CA GLU A 87 13.65 -12.22 -16.04
C GLU A 87 12.87 -10.91 -15.85
N PRO A 88 11.71 -10.77 -16.51
CA PRO A 88 10.84 -9.63 -16.22
C PRO A 88 10.32 -9.70 -14.78
N VAL A 89 10.12 -8.53 -14.18
CA VAL A 89 9.76 -8.42 -12.76
C VAL A 89 8.47 -7.62 -12.61
N VAL A 90 7.59 -8.08 -11.73
CA VAL A 90 6.49 -7.26 -11.24
C VAL A 90 6.63 -7.10 -9.72
N ILE A 91 6.50 -5.86 -9.28
CA ILE A 91 6.47 -5.53 -7.85
C ILE A 91 5.02 -5.20 -7.52
N VAL A 92 4.41 -6.00 -6.66
CA VAL A 92 3.02 -5.80 -6.24
C VAL A 92 3.02 -5.21 -4.84
N CYS A 93 2.50 -3.99 -4.73
CA CYS A 93 2.39 -3.30 -3.45
C CYS A 93 1.03 -3.58 -2.84
N ASP A 94 1.01 -4.20 -1.66
CA ASP A 94 -0.21 -4.36 -0.87
C ASP A 94 -0.48 -3.01 -0.20
N ARG A 95 -1.27 -2.19 -0.86
CA ARG A 95 -1.47 -0.76 -0.70
C ARG A 95 -0.26 0.05 -1.13
N GLY A 96 -0.52 1.24 -1.63
CA GLY A 96 0.51 2.17 -2.11
C GLY A 96 0.64 3.41 -1.24
N ALA A 97 1.52 4.31 -1.65
CA ALA A 97 1.79 5.53 -0.90
C ALA A 97 0.55 6.42 -0.71
N MET A 98 -0.30 6.50 -1.73
CA MET A 98 -1.50 7.33 -1.65
C MET A 98 -2.54 6.81 -0.66
N ASP A 99 -2.53 5.53 -0.33
CA ASP A 99 -3.44 4.97 0.66
C ASP A 99 -3.23 5.58 2.04
N ILE A 100 -2.01 6.04 2.32
CA ILE A 100 -1.66 6.68 3.60
C ILE A 100 -2.44 7.98 3.78
N SER A 101 -2.70 8.71 2.70
CA SER A 101 -3.42 9.98 2.74
C SER A 101 -4.86 9.84 3.22
N ALA A 102 -5.44 8.66 3.12
CA ALA A 102 -6.85 8.43 3.45
C ALA A 102 -7.16 8.58 4.95
N TYR A 103 -6.14 8.54 5.80
CA TYR A 103 -6.32 8.54 7.24
C TYR A 103 -5.97 9.86 7.91
N MET A 104 -5.77 10.91 7.11
CA MET A 104 -5.38 12.21 7.63
C MET A 104 -6.06 13.35 6.86
N THR A 105 -5.98 14.56 7.42
CA THR A 105 -6.53 15.74 6.74
C THR A 105 -5.65 16.13 5.55
N PRO A 106 -6.21 16.83 4.55
CA PRO A 106 -5.40 17.34 3.43
C PRO A 106 -4.21 18.18 3.89
N GLU A 107 -4.40 18.98 4.94
CA GLU A 107 -3.33 19.85 5.48
C GLU A 107 -2.19 19.03 6.06
N MET A 108 -2.50 17.98 6.81
CA MET A 108 -1.49 17.09 7.37
C MET A 108 -0.75 16.34 6.26
N TRP A 109 -1.47 15.88 5.26
CA TRP A 109 -0.87 15.19 4.11
C TRP A 109 0.14 16.10 3.39
N GLU A 110 -0.22 17.37 3.17
CA GLU A 110 0.70 18.33 2.57
C GLU A 110 1.94 18.55 3.42
N GLU A 111 1.79 18.66 4.74
CA GLU A 111 2.93 18.81 5.65
C GLU A 111 3.86 17.60 5.58
N ILE A 112 3.28 16.40 5.60
CA ILE A 112 4.06 15.16 5.60
C ILE A 112 4.79 14.96 4.28
N THR A 113 4.12 15.18 3.16
CA THR A 113 4.77 15.02 1.85
C THR A 113 5.89 16.04 1.66
N ALA A 114 5.68 17.27 2.11
CA ALA A 114 6.73 18.30 2.07
C ALA A 114 7.93 17.90 2.93
N ALA A 115 7.68 17.38 4.13
CA ALA A 115 8.75 16.95 5.03
C ALA A 115 9.53 15.76 4.47
N VAL A 116 8.87 14.86 3.77
CA VAL A 116 9.51 13.69 3.15
C VAL A 116 10.20 14.06 1.83
N GLY A 117 9.79 15.16 1.21
CA GLY A 117 10.40 15.63 -0.04
C GLY A 117 9.76 15.05 -1.29
N VAL A 118 8.48 14.73 -1.24
CA VAL A 118 7.73 14.18 -2.38
C VAL A 118 6.48 15.03 -2.64
N THR A 119 5.88 14.83 -3.81
CA THR A 119 4.64 15.51 -4.18
C THR A 119 3.52 14.50 -4.37
N THR A 120 2.30 14.92 -4.08
CA THR A 120 1.11 14.10 -4.33
C THR A 120 1.02 13.70 -5.80
N GLN A 121 1.32 14.62 -6.71
CA GLN A 121 1.29 14.34 -8.14
C GLN A 121 2.24 13.20 -8.50
N HIS A 122 3.48 13.22 -7.99
CA HIS A 122 4.43 12.15 -8.24
C HIS A 122 3.92 10.80 -7.70
N LEU A 123 3.43 10.80 -6.47
CA LEU A 123 2.96 9.57 -5.82
C LEU A 123 1.72 8.99 -6.51
N ARG A 124 0.83 9.83 -6.99
CA ARG A 124 -0.42 9.40 -7.60
C ARG A 124 -0.27 9.05 -9.08
N ASP A 125 0.45 9.89 -9.85
CA ASP A 125 0.42 9.83 -11.31
C ASP A 125 1.66 9.22 -11.94
N GLU A 126 2.79 9.22 -11.24
CA GLU A 126 4.08 8.87 -11.85
C GLU A 126 4.74 7.64 -11.24
N ARG A 127 4.48 7.35 -9.97
CA ARG A 127 5.25 6.36 -9.23
C ARG A 127 4.90 4.92 -9.59
N TYR A 128 3.66 4.64 -9.97
CA TYR A 128 3.16 3.29 -10.22
C TYR A 128 2.72 3.12 -11.65
N ASP A 129 2.95 1.92 -12.21
CA ASP A 129 2.51 1.60 -13.56
C ASP A 129 1.00 1.33 -13.64
N ALA A 130 0.42 0.83 -12.57
CA ALA A 130 -1.02 0.59 -12.48
C ALA A 130 -1.48 0.55 -11.03
N VAL A 131 -2.74 0.88 -10.81
CA VAL A 131 -3.41 0.75 -9.51
C VAL A 131 -4.67 -0.06 -9.72
N LEU A 132 -4.76 -1.19 -9.02
CA LEU A 132 -5.94 -2.04 -9.03
C LEU A 132 -6.76 -1.73 -7.79
N HIS A 133 -7.86 -1.02 -7.97
CA HIS A 133 -8.75 -0.64 -6.89
C HIS A 133 -9.92 -1.61 -6.82
N LEU A 134 -9.98 -2.39 -5.74
CA LEU A 134 -11.03 -3.37 -5.55
C LEU A 134 -12.23 -2.71 -4.87
N VAL A 135 -13.42 -2.96 -5.42
CA VAL A 135 -14.66 -2.46 -4.82
C VAL A 135 -14.91 -3.22 -3.52
N SER A 136 -15.19 -2.48 -2.45
CA SER A 136 -15.47 -3.07 -1.15
C SER A 136 -16.75 -3.89 -1.18
N ALA A 137 -16.75 -5.05 -0.50
CA ALA A 137 -17.94 -5.85 -0.33
C ALA A 137 -19.05 -5.09 0.43
N ALA A 138 -18.68 -4.05 1.19
CA ALA A 138 -19.67 -3.20 1.87
C ALA A 138 -20.54 -2.41 0.89
N ASP A 139 -20.09 -2.18 -0.34
CA ASP A 139 -20.86 -1.46 -1.35
C ASP A 139 -21.86 -2.33 -2.10
N GLY A 140 -21.64 -3.62 -2.19
CA GLY A 140 -22.47 -4.50 -2.98
C GLY A 140 -22.79 -5.85 -2.37
N ALA A 141 -22.18 -6.18 -1.25
CA ALA A 141 -22.35 -7.48 -0.59
C ALA A 141 -22.22 -7.33 0.94
N GLU A 142 -23.04 -6.46 1.51
CA GLU A 142 -22.99 -6.13 2.94
C GLU A 142 -23.08 -7.34 3.85
N GLN A 143 -23.81 -8.38 3.43
CA GLN A 143 -23.95 -9.59 4.22
C GLN A 143 -22.63 -10.33 4.47
N PHE A 144 -21.60 -10.04 3.66
CA PHE A 144 -20.28 -10.63 3.82
C PHE A 144 -19.32 -9.73 4.61
N TYR A 145 -19.75 -8.53 4.94
CA TYR A 145 -18.93 -7.58 5.68
C TYR A 145 -18.86 -7.95 7.15
N THR A 146 -17.67 -7.92 7.74
CA THR A 146 -17.49 -8.07 9.18
C THR A 146 -16.32 -7.22 9.65
N THR A 147 -16.47 -6.60 10.83
CA THR A 147 -15.41 -5.88 11.50
C THR A 147 -14.71 -6.73 12.56
N SER A 148 -15.21 -7.94 12.83
CA SER A 148 -14.69 -8.79 13.90
C SER A 148 -13.29 -9.34 13.63
N ASN A 149 -12.90 -9.41 12.38
CA ASN A 149 -11.61 -9.99 11.97
C ASN A 149 -10.45 -9.00 12.05
N ASN A 150 -10.73 -7.71 12.24
CA ASN A 150 -9.70 -6.69 12.28
C ASN A 150 -10.16 -5.54 13.19
N ALA A 151 -9.55 -5.45 14.37
CA ALA A 151 -9.89 -4.40 15.32
C ALA A 151 -9.51 -2.99 14.84
N GLN A 152 -8.70 -2.89 13.78
CA GLN A 152 -8.28 -1.62 13.21
C GLN A 152 -9.23 -1.10 12.12
N ARG A 153 -10.28 -1.83 11.79
CA ARG A 153 -11.25 -1.35 10.80
C ARG A 153 -12.04 -0.19 11.37
N LEU A 154 -12.02 0.92 10.64
CA LEU A 154 -12.68 2.16 11.05
C LEU A 154 -13.95 2.45 10.25
N GLU A 155 -14.19 1.73 9.16
CA GLU A 155 -15.36 1.91 8.33
C GLU A 155 -16.19 0.64 8.23
N LYS A 156 -17.47 0.84 7.96
CA LYS A 156 -18.43 -0.24 7.83
C LYS A 156 -18.63 -0.63 6.37
#